data_4349162384169fd302355259e5921205
#
_entry.id   4349162384169fd302355259e5921205
#
_cell.length_a   1.000
_cell.length_b   1.000
_cell.length_c   1.000
_cell.angle_alpha   90.00
_cell.angle_beta   90.00
_cell.angle_gamma   90.00
#
_symmetry.space_group_name_H-M   'P 1'
#
loop_
_entity.id
_entity.type
_entity.pdbx_description
1 polymer ?
#
loop_
_entity_poly.entity_id
_entity_poly.type
_entity_poly.pdbx_seq_one_letter_code
_entity_poly.pdbx_strand_id
1 'polypeptide(L)'
;MQTVIQVVTTGGGSLRNRIMSDPQLEKKFNLIPTEHFRAGRPHGWAKIHSQEAHGVINLEWHSRTGVLICRVVTKLGNKPNSIIGDFIDYLLARHQSRILAIHIMRR
;
A
#
# COMPACT_ATOMS: atom_id res chain seq x y z
N MET A 1 12.62 -2.11 10.47
CA MET A 1 12.25 -3.34 9.76
C MET A 1 11.44 -2.99 8.51
N GLN A 2 11.71 -3.66 7.41
CA GLN A 2 11.03 -3.39 6.16
C GLN A 2 10.45 -4.69 5.57
N THR A 3 9.21 -4.62 5.12
CA THR A 3 8.55 -5.71 4.40
C THR A 3 8.08 -5.15 3.06
N VAL A 4 8.31 -5.89 1.99
CA VAL A 4 7.86 -5.50 0.65
C VAL A 4 6.66 -6.34 0.26
N ILE A 5 5.59 -5.67 -0.16
CA ILE A 5 4.40 -6.31 -0.69
C ILE A 5 4.33 -5.98 -2.18
N GLN A 6 4.32 -7.00 -3.02
CA GLN A 6 4.17 -6.84 -4.45
C GLN A 6 2.75 -7.24 -4.85
N VAL A 7 2.00 -6.30 -5.41
CA VAL A 7 0.63 -6.55 -5.86
C VAL A 7 0.61 -6.58 -7.38
N VAL A 8 0.34 -7.75 -7.94
CA VAL A 8 0.23 -7.93 -9.40
C VAL A 8 -1.23 -7.72 -9.78
N THR A 9 -1.48 -6.77 -10.69
CA THR A 9 -2.85 -6.41 -11.06
C THR A 9 -3.19 -6.85 -12.47
N THR A 10 -4.48 -6.75 -12.79
CA THR A 10 -5.00 -7.01 -14.15
C THR A 10 -4.61 -5.91 -15.15
N GLY A 11 -4.01 -4.80 -14.69
CA GLY A 11 -3.79 -3.61 -15.51
C GLY A 11 -5.04 -2.73 -15.54
N GLY A 12 -5.14 -1.84 -16.51
CA GLY A 12 -6.35 -1.04 -16.69
C GLY A 12 -6.49 0.16 -15.76
N GLY A 13 -5.39 0.76 -15.37
CA GLY A 13 -5.39 1.97 -14.55
C GLY A 13 -4.62 1.80 -13.25
N SER A 14 -4.32 2.91 -12.61
CA SER A 14 -3.47 2.94 -11.44
C SER A 14 -4.21 2.46 -10.18
N LEU A 15 -3.79 1.33 -9.64
CA LEU A 15 -4.31 0.87 -8.35
C LEU A 15 -3.90 1.85 -7.24
N ARG A 16 -2.71 2.45 -7.34
CA ARG A 16 -2.26 3.50 -6.41
C ARG A 16 -3.26 4.64 -6.33
N ASN A 17 -3.75 5.12 -7.46
CA ASN A 17 -4.70 6.22 -7.47
C ASN A 17 -6.05 5.82 -6.85
N ARG A 18 -6.49 4.60 -7.08
CA ARG A 18 -7.72 4.08 -6.47
C ARG A 18 -7.60 3.98 -4.95
N ILE A 19 -6.47 3.51 -4.47
CA ILE A 19 -6.21 3.38 -3.02
C ILE A 19 -6.18 4.77 -2.38
N MET A 20 -5.43 5.69 -2.96
CA MET A 20 -5.25 7.02 -2.37
C MET A 20 -6.51 7.87 -2.38
N SER A 21 -7.46 7.57 -3.24
CA SER A 21 -8.74 8.29 -3.31
C SER A 21 -9.90 7.56 -2.63
N ASP A 22 -9.66 6.41 -2.04
CA ASP A 22 -10.72 5.60 -1.43
C ASP A 22 -10.94 6.03 0.04
N PRO A 23 -12.10 6.62 0.38
CA PRO A 23 -12.36 7.04 1.76
C PRO A 23 -12.48 5.89 2.75
N GLN A 24 -12.74 4.67 2.29
CA GLN A 24 -12.84 3.50 3.17
C GLN A 24 -11.49 3.06 3.73
N LEU A 25 -10.39 3.44 3.07
CA LEU A 25 -9.05 3.16 3.56
C LEU A 25 -8.89 3.68 4.99
N GLU A 26 -9.30 4.91 5.23
CA GLU A 26 -9.25 5.53 6.56
C GLU A 26 -10.41 5.08 7.46
N LYS A 27 -11.63 5.08 6.94
CA LYS A 27 -12.83 4.85 7.75
C LYS A 27 -12.93 3.43 8.31
N LYS A 28 -12.52 2.43 7.52
CA LYS A 28 -12.70 1.02 7.90
C LYS A 28 -11.41 0.26 8.16
N PHE A 29 -10.28 0.74 7.65
CA PHE A 29 -9.04 -0.02 7.68
C PHE A 29 -7.91 0.68 8.43
N ASN A 30 -8.18 1.83 9.03
CA ASN A 30 -7.22 2.54 9.90
C ASN A 30 -5.93 2.96 9.19
N LEU A 31 -6.01 3.18 7.88
CA LEU A 31 -4.86 3.59 7.08
C LEU A 31 -5.14 4.96 6.47
N ILE A 32 -4.24 5.92 6.71
CA ILE A 32 -4.44 7.30 6.31
C ILE A 32 -3.53 7.65 5.13
N PRO A 33 -4.07 8.04 3.96
CA PRO A 33 -3.24 8.56 2.88
C PRO A 33 -2.69 9.93 3.29
N THR A 34 -1.36 10.05 3.36
CA THR A 34 -0.71 11.26 3.88
C THR A 34 0.03 12.06 2.83
N GLU A 35 0.61 11.42 1.83
CA GLU A 35 1.31 12.13 0.77
C GLU A 35 1.00 11.50 -0.58
N HIS A 36 0.51 12.33 -1.51
CA HIS A 36 0.24 11.93 -2.90
C HIS A 36 1.41 12.20 -3.83
N PHE A 37 2.32 13.07 -3.42
CA PHE A 37 3.46 13.49 -4.21
C PHE A 37 4.60 13.93 -3.30
N ARG A 38 5.82 13.70 -3.75
CA ARG A 38 7.04 14.24 -3.11
C ARG A 38 8.09 14.47 -4.19
N ALA A 39 8.72 15.66 -4.17
CA ALA A 39 9.81 15.98 -5.09
C ALA A 39 10.93 14.95 -4.95
N GLY A 40 11.48 14.51 -6.08
CA GLY A 40 12.51 13.47 -6.12
C GLY A 40 11.99 12.04 -6.10
N ARG A 41 10.68 11.85 -5.96
CA ARG A 41 10.05 10.52 -6.04
C ARG A 41 9.35 10.33 -7.39
N PRO A 42 9.22 9.08 -7.88
CA PRO A 42 8.48 8.80 -9.12
C PRO A 42 7.02 9.26 -9.04
N HIS A 43 6.39 9.50 -10.17
CA HIS A 43 4.98 9.93 -10.23
C HIS A 43 4.02 8.89 -9.62
N GLY A 44 4.38 7.62 -9.65
CA GLY A 44 3.58 6.56 -9.07
C GLY A 44 3.73 6.41 -7.57
N TRP A 45 4.52 7.25 -6.91
CA TRP A 45 4.76 7.15 -5.48
C TRP A 45 3.63 7.77 -4.66
N ALA A 46 3.39 7.19 -3.49
CA ALA A 46 2.47 7.73 -2.49
C ALA A 46 2.83 7.18 -1.12
N LYS A 47 2.29 7.78 -0.06
CA LYS A 47 2.57 7.37 1.31
C LYS A 47 1.29 7.27 2.13
N ILE A 48 1.20 6.21 2.92
CA ILE A 48 0.10 5.92 3.82
C ILE A 48 0.67 5.72 5.23
N HIS A 49 -0.04 6.23 6.24
CA HIS A 49 0.29 5.98 7.65
C HIS A 49 -0.75 5.06 8.28
N SER A 50 -0.33 4.23 9.25
CA SER A 50 -1.26 3.51 10.10
C SER A 50 -1.73 4.42 11.24
N GLN A 51 -3.04 4.40 11.54
CA GLN A 51 -3.59 5.15 12.67
C GLN A 51 -3.22 4.54 14.02
N GLU A 52 -3.12 3.22 14.08
CA GLU A 52 -2.94 2.49 15.34
C GLU A 52 -1.50 2.06 15.59
N ALA A 53 -0.79 1.71 14.55
CA ALA A 53 0.59 1.25 14.63
C ALA A 53 1.53 2.33 14.07
N HIS A 54 2.68 2.52 14.73
CA HIS A 54 3.66 3.49 14.25
C HIS A 54 4.42 2.91 13.05
N GLY A 55 3.95 3.25 11.86
CA GLY A 55 4.57 2.79 10.64
C GLY A 55 3.92 3.41 9.42
N VAL A 56 4.59 3.22 8.29
CA VAL A 56 4.15 3.78 7.02
C VAL A 56 4.19 2.72 5.93
N ILE A 57 3.39 2.95 4.88
CA ILE A 57 3.46 2.17 3.65
C ILE A 57 3.80 3.15 2.53
N ASN A 58 4.93 2.92 1.87
CA ASN A 58 5.30 3.65 0.67
C ASN A 58 4.83 2.87 -0.54
N LEU A 59 3.94 3.46 -1.34
CA LEU A 59 3.43 2.87 -2.56
C LEU A 59 4.22 3.33 -3.76
N GLU A 60 4.42 2.45 -4.73
CA GLU A 60 5.02 2.81 -6.01
C GLU A 60 4.33 2.02 -7.12
N TRP A 61 3.64 2.74 -7.99
CA TRP A 61 2.90 2.15 -9.11
C TRP A 61 3.75 2.10 -10.36
N HIS A 62 3.85 0.92 -10.96
CA HIS A 62 4.58 0.68 -12.20
C HIS A 62 3.57 0.42 -13.32
N SER A 63 3.28 1.46 -14.10
CA SER A 63 2.20 1.41 -15.10
C SER A 63 2.47 0.43 -16.24
N ARG A 64 3.74 0.23 -16.60
CA ARG A 64 4.09 -0.68 -17.69
C ARG A 64 3.76 -2.14 -17.38
N THR A 65 3.95 -2.53 -16.14
CA THR A 65 3.78 -3.92 -15.73
C THR A 65 2.47 -4.17 -14.98
N GLY A 66 1.77 -3.09 -14.57
CA GLY A 66 0.58 -3.21 -13.75
C GLY A 66 0.88 -3.75 -12.35
N VAL A 67 2.04 -3.40 -11.80
CA VAL A 67 2.48 -3.88 -10.49
C VAL A 67 2.57 -2.72 -9.52
N LEU A 68 2.02 -2.91 -8.32
CA LEU A 68 2.15 -1.98 -7.20
C LEU A 68 3.15 -2.56 -6.21
N ILE A 69 4.20 -1.81 -5.92
CA ILE A 69 5.17 -2.16 -4.89
C ILE A 69 4.86 -1.36 -3.64
N CYS A 70 4.70 -2.04 -2.53
CA CYS A 70 4.35 -1.43 -1.24
C CYS A 70 5.45 -1.77 -0.23
N ARG A 71 6.13 -0.75 0.29
CA ARG A 71 7.16 -0.95 1.32
C ARG A 71 6.60 -0.55 2.67
N VAL A 72 6.42 -1.53 3.53
CA VAL A 72 5.96 -1.32 4.90
C VAL A 72 7.19 -1.10 5.77
N VAL A 73 7.27 0.08 6.38
CA VAL A 73 8.40 0.47 7.24
C VAL A 73 7.88 0.75 8.64
N THR A 74 8.43 0.05 9.63
CA THR A 74 8.07 0.24 11.03
C THR A 74 9.33 0.52 11.83
N LYS A 75 9.17 1.23 12.96
CA LYS A 75 10.26 1.44 13.91
C LYS A 75 10.55 0.14 14.65
N LEU A 76 11.78 0.02 15.14
CA LEU A 76 12.20 -1.10 15.96
C LEU A 76 11.24 -1.28 17.14
N GLY A 77 10.80 -2.52 17.37
CA GLY A 77 9.86 -2.84 18.44
C GLY A 77 8.40 -2.76 18.06
N ASN A 78 8.05 -2.14 16.94
CA ASN A 78 6.69 -2.09 16.45
C ASN A 78 6.36 -3.34 15.64
N LYS A 79 5.09 -3.73 15.65
CA LYS A 79 4.63 -4.95 14.98
C LYS A 79 4.21 -4.64 13.54
N PRO A 80 5.03 -4.98 12.53
CA PRO A 80 4.65 -4.73 11.14
C PRO A 80 3.43 -5.55 10.70
N ASN A 81 3.15 -6.66 11.37
CA ASN A 81 2.07 -7.56 11.00
C ASN A 81 0.70 -6.88 11.05
N SER A 82 0.48 -5.95 11.98
CA SER A 82 -0.79 -5.22 12.08
C SER A 82 -1.03 -4.37 10.84
N ILE A 83 0.00 -3.65 10.38
CA ILE A 83 -0.10 -2.80 9.19
C ILE A 83 -0.26 -3.66 7.94
N ILE A 84 0.52 -4.73 7.83
CA ILE A 84 0.44 -5.67 6.71
C ILE A 84 -0.96 -6.29 6.65
N GLY A 85 -1.47 -6.77 7.79
CA GLY A 85 -2.80 -7.37 7.86
C GLY A 85 -3.90 -6.40 7.45
N ASP A 86 -3.87 -5.19 7.98
CA ASP A 86 -4.85 -4.15 7.63
C ASP A 86 -4.81 -3.83 6.13
N PHE A 87 -3.62 -3.72 5.57
CA PHE A 87 -3.47 -3.39 4.16
C PHE A 87 -3.92 -4.52 3.24
N ILE A 88 -3.55 -5.77 3.55
CA ILE A 88 -3.99 -6.93 2.78
C ILE A 88 -5.50 -7.09 2.86
N ASP A 89 -6.07 -6.94 4.06
CA ASP A 89 -7.51 -6.99 4.26
C ASP A 89 -8.22 -5.93 3.41
N TYR A 90 -7.70 -4.72 3.42
CA TYR A 90 -8.21 -3.62 2.61
C TYR A 90 -8.18 -3.98 1.11
N LEU A 91 -7.04 -4.44 0.61
CA LEU A 91 -6.88 -4.77 -0.81
C LEU A 91 -7.89 -5.83 -1.25
N LEU A 92 -8.06 -6.88 -0.47
CA LEU A 92 -8.97 -7.97 -0.79
C LEU A 92 -10.42 -7.56 -0.64
N ALA A 93 -10.75 -6.71 0.33
CA ALA A 93 -12.13 -6.25 0.54
C ALA A 93 -12.57 -5.27 -0.55
N ARG A 94 -11.67 -4.41 -1.03
CA ARG A 94 -12.05 -3.29 -1.89
C ARG A 94 -11.61 -3.40 -3.33
N HIS A 95 -10.54 -4.18 -3.61
CA HIS A 95 -9.92 -4.20 -4.94
C HIS A 95 -9.65 -5.61 -5.46
N GLN A 96 -10.30 -6.62 -4.90
CA GLN A 96 -10.05 -8.02 -5.24
C GLN A 96 -10.14 -8.30 -6.74
N SER A 97 -11.11 -7.71 -7.43
CA SER A 97 -11.32 -7.94 -8.87
C SER A 97 -10.15 -7.46 -9.73
N ARG A 98 -9.32 -6.58 -9.20
CA ARG A 98 -8.17 -6.01 -9.90
C ARG A 98 -6.85 -6.73 -9.58
N ILE A 99 -6.86 -7.63 -8.63
CA ILE A 99 -5.64 -8.25 -8.11
C ILE A 99 -5.52 -9.67 -8.60
N LEU A 100 -4.39 -9.99 -9.24
CA LEU A 100 -4.06 -11.35 -9.69
C LEU A 100 -3.25 -12.10 -8.64
N ALA A 101 -2.33 -11.41 -7.96
CA ALA A 101 -1.47 -12.05 -6.95
C ALA A 101 -0.93 -11.01 -5.99
N ILE A 102 -0.66 -11.44 -4.76
CA ILE A 102 0.01 -10.63 -3.74
C ILE A 102 1.17 -11.45 -3.20
N HIS A 103 2.38 -10.89 -3.28
CA HIS A 103 3.59 -11.51 -2.75
C HIS A 103 4.11 -10.65 -1.58
N ILE A 104 4.38 -11.29 -0.46
CA ILE A 104 4.93 -10.63 0.73
C ILE A 104 6.36 -11.11 0.90
N MET A 105 7.30 -10.18 0.86
CA MET A 105 8.73 -10.46 0.94
C MET A 105 9.34 -9.72 2.12
N ARG A 106 9.98 -10.46 3.00
CA ARG A 106 10.68 -9.88 4.14
C ARG A 106 12.09 -9.46 3.75
N ARG A 107 12.55 -8.41 4.37
CA ARG A 107 13.92 -7.93 4.20
C ARG A 107 14.67 -7.88 5.50
#